data_81f279b3150398826b54046b8e50d65e
#
_entry.id   81f279b3150398826b54046b8e50d65e
#
_cell.length_a   1.000
_cell.length_b   1.000
_cell.length_c   1.000
_cell.angle_alpha   90.00
_cell.angle_beta   90.00
_cell.angle_gamma   90.00
#
_symmetry.space_group_name_H-M   'P 1'
#
loop_
_entity.id
_entity.type
_entity.pdbx_description
1 polymer ?
#
loop_
_entity_poly.entity_id
_entity_poly.type
_entity_poly.pdbx_seq_one_letter_code
_entity_poly.pdbx_strand_id
1 'polypeptide(L)'
;MKKETKIRNTAFLSGVTLSAALALACAPAAAADPTPVNVSYQVTIHGIPLQLAEDAGWWADAGLKPGNMTSFVAGAQQVAAVPSKTWDIGLMGGPPSLLGASRFGLQTVLILIDDSRANGVVARESEYDAIKADPVKALKGKQYLAPANSTSDYAAQACFAQLGLKPGDLQPVNIAPGAIVDAFKGSDIPVGAIWYPHFARMEKNGGKLLCDGKSAGVLVTGNMVVRKEYLEQNMETVARFTAMMLRGMKVMATDRKTTLEAMQKFYDKGGVSLSPEEMEGEVDTRDYWDLAKQLEVFDRSKGESYLDKESTNLAQFFNKAGVIPKVLDPKAYINPAVLEYINSHPKLKAFAEGEPGAL
;
A
#
# COMPACT_ATOMS: atom_id res chain seq x y z
N MET A 1 -39.14 -9.07 -102.06
CA MET A 1 -40.58 -9.24 -101.79
C MET A 1 -40.69 -10.20 -100.61
N LYS A 2 -41.11 -9.71 -99.44
CA LYS A 2 -41.96 -10.39 -98.52
C LYS A 2 -42.10 -9.45 -97.30
N LYS A 3 -43.34 -9.30 -96.85
CA LYS A 3 -43.84 -8.32 -95.92
C LYS A 3 -43.45 -8.70 -94.50
N GLU A 4 -43.05 -7.67 -93.69
CA GLU A 4 -42.93 -7.72 -92.27
C GLU A 4 -44.30 -7.48 -91.64
N THR A 5 -44.62 -8.29 -90.61
CA THR A 5 -45.79 -8.09 -89.76
C THR A 5 -45.30 -7.73 -88.35
N LYS A 6 -45.65 -6.53 -87.89
CA LYS A 6 -45.37 -6.01 -86.56
C LYS A 6 -46.39 -6.55 -85.55
N ILE A 7 -45.93 -7.24 -84.53
CA ILE A 7 -46.76 -7.59 -83.34
C ILE A 7 -46.25 -6.72 -82.19
N ARG A 8 -47.17 -5.89 -81.60
CA ARG A 8 -46.96 -5.14 -80.36
C ARG A 8 -47.35 -6.04 -79.21
N ASN A 9 -46.43 -6.29 -78.28
CA ASN A 9 -46.74 -6.82 -76.95
C ASN A 9 -46.44 -5.79 -75.94
N THR A 10 -47.50 -5.36 -75.21
CA THR A 10 -47.48 -4.51 -74.02
C THR A 10 -47.22 -5.41 -72.82
N ALA A 11 -46.05 -5.29 -72.22
CA ALA A 11 -45.74 -5.96 -70.92
C ALA A 11 -45.96 -5.02 -69.77
N PHE A 12 -46.84 -5.42 -68.85
CA PHE A 12 -47.05 -4.82 -67.53
C PHE A 12 -45.82 -5.04 -66.66
N LEU A 13 -45.19 -3.96 -66.17
CA LEU A 13 -44.17 -4.01 -65.12
C LEU A 13 -44.87 -3.97 -63.75
N SER A 14 -44.92 -5.11 -63.08
CA SER A 14 -45.23 -5.16 -61.65
C SER A 14 -43.96 -4.86 -60.87
N GLY A 15 -43.94 -3.72 -60.21
CA GLY A 15 -42.84 -3.34 -59.31
C GLY A 15 -42.88 -4.14 -58.01
N VAL A 16 -41.87 -4.97 -57.76
CA VAL A 16 -41.62 -5.59 -56.45
C VAL A 16 -40.59 -4.71 -55.74
N THR A 17 -41.06 -3.90 -54.79
CA THR A 17 -40.17 -3.16 -53.86
C THR A 17 -39.62 -4.10 -52.82
N LEU A 18 -38.34 -4.48 -52.98
CA LEU A 18 -37.57 -5.24 -52.00
C LEU A 18 -37.12 -4.33 -50.86
N SER A 19 -37.87 -4.27 -49.78
CA SER A 19 -37.47 -3.56 -48.54
C SER A 19 -36.36 -4.39 -47.84
N ALA A 20 -35.09 -4.01 -48.07
CA ALA A 20 -33.96 -4.55 -47.33
C ALA A 20 -33.99 -3.92 -45.92
N ALA A 21 -34.55 -4.65 -44.94
CA ALA A 21 -34.41 -4.33 -43.51
C ALA A 21 -32.94 -4.56 -43.12
N LEU A 22 -32.20 -3.45 -42.93
CA LEU A 22 -30.86 -3.47 -42.33
C LEU A 22 -31.02 -3.81 -40.83
N ALA A 23 -30.94 -5.09 -40.48
CA ALA A 23 -30.77 -5.51 -39.12
C ALA A 23 -29.34 -5.15 -38.71
N LEU A 24 -29.14 -3.99 -38.04
CA LEU A 24 -27.92 -3.71 -37.27
C LEU A 24 -27.84 -4.76 -36.15
N ALA A 25 -27.10 -5.83 -36.41
CA ALA A 25 -26.67 -6.73 -35.35
C ALA A 25 -25.76 -5.94 -34.45
N CYS A 26 -26.25 -5.49 -33.26
CA CYS A 26 -25.41 -5.14 -32.13
C CYS A 26 -24.61 -6.41 -31.77
N ALA A 27 -23.44 -6.58 -32.35
CA ALA A 27 -22.49 -7.55 -31.82
C ALA A 27 -22.15 -7.09 -30.38
N PRO A 28 -22.26 -7.95 -29.36
CA PRO A 28 -21.78 -7.60 -28.06
C PRO A 28 -20.30 -7.23 -28.21
N ALA A 29 -19.92 -6.03 -27.75
CA ALA A 29 -18.52 -5.65 -27.70
C ALA A 29 -17.81 -6.74 -26.91
N ALA A 30 -16.87 -7.44 -27.55
CA ALA A 30 -16.04 -8.40 -26.85
C ALA A 30 -15.39 -7.67 -25.68
N ALA A 31 -15.63 -8.13 -24.45
CA ALA A 31 -14.97 -7.57 -23.28
C ALA A 31 -13.46 -7.65 -23.53
N ALA A 32 -12.77 -6.53 -23.40
CA ALA A 32 -11.32 -6.50 -23.54
C ALA A 32 -10.69 -7.46 -22.51
N ASP A 33 -9.62 -8.16 -22.91
CA ASP A 33 -8.91 -9.04 -21.99
C ASP A 33 -8.44 -8.24 -20.74
N PRO A 34 -8.61 -8.79 -19.52
CA PRO A 34 -8.19 -8.09 -18.31
C PRO A 34 -6.70 -7.75 -18.33
N THR A 35 -6.37 -6.53 -17.96
CA THR A 35 -4.99 -6.02 -17.94
C THR A 35 -4.21 -6.64 -16.78
N PRO A 36 -3.05 -7.28 -17.02
CA PRO A 36 -2.21 -7.80 -15.95
C PRO A 36 -1.52 -6.67 -15.18
N VAL A 37 -1.48 -6.77 -13.85
CA VAL A 37 -0.78 -5.83 -12.97
C VAL A 37 0.28 -6.57 -12.17
N ASN A 38 1.54 -6.13 -12.27
CA ASN A 38 2.66 -6.70 -11.55
C ASN A 38 2.79 -5.99 -10.19
N VAL A 39 2.62 -6.73 -9.10
CA VAL A 39 2.59 -6.17 -7.75
C VAL A 39 3.70 -6.77 -6.90
N SER A 40 4.39 -5.90 -6.15
CA SER A 40 5.28 -6.32 -5.08
C SER A 40 4.69 -5.96 -3.72
N TYR A 41 4.88 -6.85 -2.73
CA TYR A 41 4.32 -6.68 -1.40
C TYR A 41 5.16 -7.40 -0.35
N GLN A 42 4.83 -7.21 0.90
CA GLN A 42 5.30 -8.01 2.02
C GLN A 42 4.11 -8.80 2.57
N VAL A 43 4.35 -9.96 3.16
CA VAL A 43 3.29 -10.75 3.81
C VAL A 43 2.96 -10.08 5.16
N THR A 44 2.28 -8.95 5.05
CA THR A 44 1.81 -8.09 6.15
C THR A 44 0.41 -7.57 5.84
N ILE A 45 -0.22 -6.93 6.79
CA ILE A 45 -1.57 -6.38 6.66
C ILE A 45 -1.75 -5.47 5.44
N HIS A 46 -0.69 -4.84 4.93
CA HIS A 46 -0.76 -4.01 3.72
C HIS A 46 -1.25 -4.78 2.48
N GLY A 47 -1.06 -6.11 2.46
CA GLY A 47 -1.49 -6.98 1.35
C GLY A 47 -2.92 -7.51 1.47
N ILE A 48 -3.61 -7.31 2.59
CA ILE A 48 -4.95 -7.86 2.81
C ILE A 48 -5.98 -7.39 1.78
N PRO A 49 -5.97 -6.11 1.31
CA PRO A 49 -6.85 -5.69 0.22
C PRO A 49 -6.71 -6.53 -1.06
N LEU A 50 -5.53 -7.11 -1.35
CA LEU A 50 -5.33 -8.00 -2.50
C LEU A 50 -6.09 -9.31 -2.32
N GLN A 51 -6.08 -9.88 -1.10
CA GLN A 51 -6.83 -11.12 -0.80
C GLN A 51 -8.33 -10.87 -0.82
N LEU A 52 -8.79 -9.75 -0.26
CA LEU A 52 -10.20 -9.34 -0.33
C LEU A 52 -10.66 -9.20 -1.79
N ALA A 53 -9.82 -8.61 -2.64
CA ALA A 53 -10.11 -8.46 -4.06
C ALA A 53 -10.15 -9.80 -4.80
N GLU A 54 -9.30 -10.75 -4.42
CA GLU A 54 -9.31 -12.11 -4.96
C GLU A 54 -10.58 -12.86 -4.54
N ASP A 55 -10.90 -12.84 -3.24
CA ASP A 55 -12.06 -13.54 -2.68
C ASP A 55 -13.40 -13.04 -3.23
N ALA A 56 -13.49 -11.74 -3.52
CA ALA A 56 -14.72 -11.10 -4.00
C ALA A 56 -14.78 -10.89 -5.52
N GLY A 57 -13.75 -11.33 -6.28
CA GLY A 57 -13.72 -11.20 -7.74
C GLY A 57 -13.47 -9.78 -8.26
N TRP A 58 -13.04 -8.84 -7.43
CA TRP A 58 -12.89 -7.42 -7.83
C TRP A 58 -11.79 -7.16 -8.86
N TRP A 59 -10.85 -8.07 -9.02
CA TRP A 59 -9.88 -8.00 -10.11
C TRP A 59 -10.58 -7.96 -11.47
N ALA A 60 -11.53 -8.88 -11.68
CA ALA A 60 -12.30 -8.94 -12.91
C ALA A 60 -13.24 -7.73 -13.07
N ASP A 61 -13.91 -7.34 -11.99
CA ASP A 61 -14.77 -6.14 -11.97
C ASP A 61 -14.00 -4.88 -12.38
N ALA A 62 -12.75 -4.76 -11.92
CA ALA A 62 -11.87 -3.64 -12.29
C ALA A 62 -11.28 -3.78 -13.72
N GLY A 63 -11.57 -4.86 -14.46
CA GLY A 63 -10.95 -5.15 -15.76
C GLY A 63 -9.44 -5.47 -15.65
N LEU A 64 -9.02 -5.97 -14.50
CA LEU A 64 -7.64 -6.30 -14.17
C LEU A 64 -7.47 -7.80 -13.90
N LYS A 65 -6.24 -8.26 -13.92
CA LYS A 65 -5.86 -9.58 -13.41
C LYS A 65 -4.48 -9.52 -12.73
N PRO A 66 -4.21 -10.42 -11.76
CA PRO A 66 -2.87 -10.55 -11.22
C PRO A 66 -1.86 -10.87 -12.31
N GLY A 67 -0.77 -10.10 -12.37
CA GLY A 67 0.44 -10.41 -13.13
C GLY A 67 1.47 -11.10 -12.23
N ASN A 68 2.72 -10.62 -12.22
CA ASN A 68 3.71 -11.06 -11.25
C ASN A 68 3.34 -10.55 -9.86
N MET A 69 3.10 -11.47 -8.93
CA MET A 69 2.83 -11.19 -7.52
C MET A 69 4.08 -11.59 -6.72
N THR A 70 4.94 -10.62 -6.41
CA THR A 70 6.25 -10.89 -5.79
C THR A 70 6.26 -10.44 -4.34
N SER A 71 6.45 -11.38 -3.40
CA SER A 71 6.61 -11.06 -1.98
C SER A 71 8.08 -10.84 -1.61
N PHE A 72 8.31 -9.92 -0.68
CA PHE A 72 9.62 -9.60 -0.11
C PHE A 72 9.58 -9.69 1.41
N VAL A 73 10.70 -10.02 2.03
CA VAL A 73 10.80 -10.12 3.49
C VAL A 73 10.70 -8.75 4.16
N ALA A 74 11.26 -7.71 3.52
CA ALA A 74 11.22 -6.33 4.02
C ALA A 74 11.31 -5.31 2.86
N GLY A 75 10.92 -4.06 3.15
CA GLY A 75 10.87 -3.00 2.15
C GLY A 75 12.22 -2.66 1.51
N ALA A 76 13.34 -2.84 2.22
CA ALA A 76 14.67 -2.57 1.68
C ALA A 76 15.00 -3.48 0.48
N GLN A 77 14.65 -4.76 0.55
CA GLN A 77 14.84 -5.71 -0.57
C GLN A 77 13.89 -5.40 -1.72
N GLN A 78 12.65 -4.99 -1.42
CA GLN A 78 11.67 -4.58 -2.40
C GLN A 78 12.16 -3.36 -3.19
N VAL A 79 12.74 -2.35 -2.52
CA VAL A 79 13.38 -1.18 -3.16
C VAL A 79 14.59 -1.60 -4.00
N ALA A 80 15.44 -2.51 -3.51
CA ALA A 80 16.60 -2.99 -4.26
C ALA A 80 16.20 -3.71 -5.57
N ALA A 81 14.99 -4.28 -5.63
CA ALA A 81 14.46 -4.96 -6.82
C ALA A 81 13.85 -4.02 -7.88
N VAL A 82 13.67 -2.72 -7.61
CA VAL A 82 13.08 -1.76 -8.58
C VAL A 82 13.76 -1.79 -9.95
N PRO A 83 15.11 -1.82 -10.07
CA PRO A 83 15.77 -1.85 -11.37
C PRO A 83 15.47 -3.08 -12.22
N SER A 84 15.06 -4.19 -11.62
CA SER A 84 14.71 -5.42 -12.36
C SER A 84 13.40 -5.29 -13.14
N LYS A 85 12.57 -4.28 -12.82
CA LYS A 85 11.24 -4.05 -13.43
C LYS A 85 10.30 -5.27 -13.36
N THR A 86 10.48 -6.13 -12.37
CA THR A 86 9.63 -7.30 -12.15
C THR A 86 8.27 -6.95 -11.55
N TRP A 87 8.11 -5.73 -11.07
CA TRP A 87 6.88 -5.18 -10.55
C TRP A 87 6.70 -3.71 -10.94
N ASP A 88 5.45 -3.26 -10.99
CA ASP A 88 5.06 -1.91 -11.39
C ASP A 88 4.47 -1.13 -10.22
N ILE A 89 3.73 -1.82 -9.34
CA ILE A 89 3.09 -1.27 -8.15
C ILE A 89 3.67 -1.99 -6.93
N GLY A 90 4.01 -1.24 -5.89
CA GLY A 90 4.58 -1.78 -4.65
C GLY A 90 3.74 -1.38 -3.43
N LEU A 91 3.51 -2.34 -2.51
CA LEU A 91 2.92 -2.10 -1.21
C LEU A 91 4.03 -2.19 -0.16
N MET A 92 4.34 -1.06 0.50
CA MET A 92 5.48 -0.99 1.44
C MET A 92 5.30 0.14 2.44
N GLY A 93 6.10 0.15 3.50
CA GLY A 93 6.09 1.23 4.48
C GLY A 93 6.61 2.58 3.95
N GLY A 94 6.32 3.67 4.65
CA GLY A 94 6.76 5.02 4.29
C GLY A 94 8.28 5.17 4.12
N PRO A 95 9.13 4.68 5.06
CA PRO A 95 10.58 4.71 4.93
C PRO A 95 11.12 4.06 3.65
N PRO A 96 10.81 2.81 3.30
CA PRO A 96 11.23 2.24 2.02
C PRO A 96 10.62 2.96 0.82
N SER A 97 9.41 3.52 0.91
CA SER A 97 8.83 4.35 -0.16
C SER A 97 9.69 5.58 -0.44
N LEU A 98 10.15 6.29 0.60
CA LEU A 98 11.06 7.42 0.49
C LEU A 98 12.42 7.01 -0.12
N LEU A 99 12.98 5.87 0.29
CA LEU A 99 14.21 5.34 -0.31
C LEU A 99 14.02 5.04 -1.79
N GLY A 100 12.91 4.43 -2.15
CA GLY A 100 12.54 4.15 -3.54
C GLY A 100 12.34 5.43 -4.36
N ALA A 101 11.72 6.45 -3.78
CA ALA A 101 11.58 7.77 -4.40
C ALA A 101 12.94 8.42 -4.61
N SER A 102 13.82 8.39 -3.60
CA SER A 102 15.16 8.99 -3.65
C SER A 102 16.08 8.36 -4.70
N ARG A 103 15.98 7.05 -4.88
CA ARG A 103 16.91 6.28 -5.73
C ARG A 103 16.37 6.01 -7.12
N PHE A 104 15.06 5.86 -7.25
CA PHE A 104 14.42 5.32 -8.46
C PHE A 104 13.19 6.11 -8.90
N GLY A 105 12.83 7.20 -8.19
CA GLY A 105 11.71 8.07 -8.55
C GLY A 105 10.34 7.41 -8.34
N LEU A 106 10.20 6.43 -7.43
CA LEU A 106 8.90 5.86 -7.10
C LEU A 106 7.94 6.96 -6.64
N GLN A 107 6.68 6.84 -7.07
CA GLN A 107 5.59 7.77 -6.75
C GLN A 107 4.66 7.14 -5.71
N THR A 108 4.46 7.78 -4.56
CA THR A 108 3.44 7.39 -3.58
C THR A 108 2.10 7.95 -4.03
N VAL A 109 1.12 7.07 -4.26
CA VAL A 109 -0.19 7.43 -4.82
C VAL A 109 -1.36 7.14 -3.89
N LEU A 110 -1.13 6.37 -2.81
CA LEU A 110 -2.14 6.01 -1.82
C LEU A 110 -1.45 5.73 -0.48
N ILE A 111 -2.08 6.13 0.61
CA ILE A 111 -1.76 5.65 1.95
C ILE A 111 -2.66 4.46 2.26
N LEU A 112 -2.08 3.28 2.36
CA LEU A 112 -2.82 2.05 2.64
C LEU A 112 -3.35 2.03 4.07
N ILE A 113 -2.56 2.62 5.01
CA ILE A 113 -2.81 2.44 6.42
C ILE A 113 -1.98 3.44 7.24
N ASP A 114 -2.52 3.93 8.36
CA ASP A 114 -1.76 4.57 9.41
C ASP A 114 -1.28 3.48 10.38
N ASP A 115 0.01 3.21 10.34
CA ASP A 115 0.73 2.20 11.12
C ASP A 115 1.34 2.77 12.41
N SER A 116 1.05 4.01 12.78
CA SER A 116 1.79 4.70 13.86
C SER A 116 1.69 3.96 15.19
N ARG A 117 0.52 3.40 15.53
CA ARG A 117 0.33 2.58 16.75
C ARG A 117 0.87 1.15 16.62
N ALA A 118 1.07 0.70 15.40
CA ALA A 118 1.52 -0.66 15.11
C ALA A 118 3.05 -0.81 15.02
N ASN A 119 3.81 0.27 15.23
CA ASN A 119 5.27 0.26 15.23
C ASN A 119 5.77 0.69 16.60
N GLY A 120 6.22 -0.28 17.40
CA GLY A 120 6.54 -0.09 18.82
C GLY A 120 8.02 -0.33 19.13
N VAL A 121 8.47 0.34 20.19
CA VAL A 121 9.74 0.11 20.87
C VAL A 121 9.45 -0.60 22.19
N VAL A 122 9.99 -1.79 22.35
CA VAL A 122 9.83 -2.62 23.53
C VAL A 122 11.13 -2.63 24.32
N ALA A 123 11.06 -2.23 25.59
CA ALA A 123 12.16 -2.34 26.54
C ALA A 123 12.07 -3.69 27.28
N ARG A 124 13.21 -4.24 27.70
CA ARG A 124 13.22 -5.34 28.68
C ARG A 124 12.54 -4.89 29.95
N GLU A 125 11.72 -5.74 30.52
CA GLU A 125 11.02 -5.45 31.77
C GLU A 125 12.00 -5.09 32.89
N SER A 126 13.16 -5.76 32.98
CA SER A 126 14.22 -5.46 33.96
C SER A 126 14.87 -4.08 33.79
N GLU A 127 14.83 -3.51 32.57
CA GLU A 127 15.43 -2.21 32.24
C GLU A 127 14.40 -1.08 32.20
N TYR A 128 13.10 -1.41 32.14
CA TYR A 128 12.02 -0.50 31.87
C TYR A 128 11.98 0.69 32.83
N ASP A 129 12.03 0.44 34.13
CA ASP A 129 11.94 1.48 35.16
C ASP A 129 13.17 2.41 35.14
N ALA A 130 14.36 1.83 34.91
CA ALA A 130 15.60 2.61 34.75
C ALA A 130 15.55 3.52 33.51
N ILE A 131 15.02 2.98 32.39
CA ILE A 131 14.84 3.76 31.15
C ILE A 131 13.81 4.87 31.34
N LYS A 132 12.72 4.62 32.05
CA LYS A 132 11.70 5.63 32.34
C LYS A 132 12.21 6.73 33.26
N ALA A 133 13.07 6.39 34.21
CA ALA A 133 13.63 7.33 35.18
C ALA A 133 14.71 8.27 34.58
N ASP A 134 15.62 7.72 33.78
CA ASP A 134 16.68 8.46 33.10
C ASP A 134 17.06 7.76 31.79
N PRO A 135 16.33 8.04 30.71
CA PRO A 135 16.53 7.37 29.42
C PRO A 135 17.94 7.54 28.85
N VAL A 136 18.50 8.75 28.98
CA VAL A 136 19.84 9.05 28.45
C VAL A 136 20.92 8.23 29.17
N LYS A 137 20.84 8.17 30.49
CA LYS A 137 21.80 7.36 31.30
C LYS A 137 21.65 5.87 31.00
N ALA A 138 20.42 5.39 30.87
CA ALA A 138 20.15 3.97 30.67
C ALA A 138 20.50 3.46 29.27
N LEU A 139 20.33 4.28 28.23
CA LEU A 139 20.38 3.84 26.84
C LEU A 139 21.59 4.36 26.05
N LYS A 140 22.22 5.46 26.44
CA LYS A 140 23.33 6.02 25.67
C LYS A 140 24.52 5.05 25.60
N GLY A 141 25.01 4.82 24.38
CA GLY A 141 26.10 3.88 24.09
C GLY A 141 25.63 2.40 24.00
N LYS A 142 24.35 2.14 24.20
CA LYS A 142 23.76 0.80 24.03
C LYS A 142 23.37 0.52 22.58
N GLN A 143 22.97 -0.72 22.33
CA GLN A 143 22.40 -1.16 21.07
C GLN A 143 20.88 -1.27 21.16
N TYR A 144 20.22 -1.28 20.01
CA TYR A 144 18.81 -1.69 19.87
C TYR A 144 18.62 -2.58 18.66
N LEU A 145 17.65 -3.50 18.73
CA LEU A 145 17.28 -4.39 17.63
C LEU A 145 16.25 -3.70 16.75
N ALA A 146 16.45 -3.68 15.42
CA ALA A 146 15.43 -3.25 14.47
C ALA A 146 15.77 -3.72 13.05
N PRO A 147 14.79 -3.94 12.17
CA PRO A 147 15.04 -3.99 10.74
C PRO A 147 15.45 -2.61 10.24
N ALA A 148 16.65 -2.48 9.70
CA ALA A 148 17.19 -1.18 9.29
C ALA A 148 16.33 -0.48 8.22
N ASN A 149 16.17 0.84 8.35
CA ASN A 149 15.42 1.69 7.41
C ASN A 149 13.94 1.27 7.22
N SER A 150 13.37 0.63 8.23
CA SER A 150 11.96 0.22 8.27
C SER A 150 11.08 1.26 8.97
N THR A 151 9.78 1.01 8.97
CA THR A 151 8.79 1.79 9.73
C THR A 151 9.09 1.80 11.22
N SER A 152 9.46 0.65 11.79
CA SER A 152 9.78 0.54 13.22
C SER A 152 11.12 1.17 13.58
N ASP A 153 12.11 1.15 12.71
CA ASP A 153 13.35 1.90 12.91
C ASP A 153 13.08 3.41 12.96
N TYR A 154 12.24 3.91 12.07
CA TYR A 154 11.81 5.32 12.10
C TYR A 154 11.05 5.66 13.40
N ALA A 155 10.07 4.85 13.79
CA ALA A 155 9.34 5.03 15.04
C ALA A 155 10.28 4.98 16.25
N ALA A 156 11.26 4.07 16.26
CA ALA A 156 12.23 3.95 17.34
C ALA A 156 13.08 5.21 17.50
N GLN A 157 13.59 5.73 16.41
CA GLN A 157 14.44 6.91 16.49
C GLN A 157 13.65 8.16 16.88
N ALA A 158 12.37 8.27 16.47
CA ALA A 158 11.46 9.31 16.97
C ALA A 158 11.22 9.16 18.47
N CYS A 159 10.99 7.94 18.95
CA CYS A 159 10.86 7.62 20.35
C CYS A 159 12.15 7.99 21.14
N PHE A 160 13.31 7.61 20.67
CA PHE A 160 14.58 7.94 21.31
C PHE A 160 14.83 9.45 21.36
N ALA A 161 14.49 10.19 20.31
CA ALA A 161 14.57 11.65 20.29
C ALA A 161 13.65 12.29 21.34
N GLN A 162 12.41 11.79 21.49
CA GLN A 162 11.48 12.24 22.54
C GLN A 162 12.00 11.96 23.95
N LEU A 163 12.75 10.88 24.12
CA LEU A 163 13.42 10.51 25.37
C LEU A 163 14.73 11.30 25.61
N GLY A 164 15.07 12.27 24.76
CA GLY A 164 16.25 13.13 24.91
C GLY A 164 17.56 12.55 24.34
N LEU A 165 17.50 11.42 23.67
CA LEU A 165 18.64 10.81 22.98
C LEU A 165 18.88 11.49 21.61
N LYS A 166 20.13 11.56 21.20
CA LYS A 166 20.54 12.14 19.93
C LYS A 166 20.78 11.04 18.89
N PRO A 167 20.70 11.33 17.60
CA PRO A 167 21.10 10.39 16.57
C PRO A 167 22.52 9.87 16.84
N GLY A 168 22.68 8.54 16.85
CA GLY A 168 23.94 7.87 17.14
C GLY A 168 24.19 7.57 18.64
N ASP A 169 23.36 8.04 19.58
CA ASP A 169 23.47 7.66 20.99
C ASP A 169 23.16 6.17 21.21
N LEU A 170 22.26 5.58 20.41
CA LEU A 170 22.06 4.12 20.31
C LEU A 170 22.50 3.61 18.94
N GLN A 171 23.06 2.40 18.94
CA GLN A 171 23.53 1.74 17.72
C GLN A 171 22.53 0.68 17.25
N PRO A 172 21.99 0.77 16.02
CA PRO A 172 21.08 -0.23 15.50
C PRO A 172 21.81 -1.56 15.24
N VAL A 173 21.23 -2.66 15.67
CA VAL A 173 21.57 -4.01 15.23
C VAL A 173 20.50 -4.41 14.22
N ASN A 174 20.90 -4.48 12.96
CA ASN A 174 19.99 -4.86 11.88
C ASN A 174 19.62 -6.34 12.00
N ILE A 175 18.35 -6.63 12.19
CA ILE A 175 17.80 -7.96 12.36
C ILE A 175 16.62 -8.20 11.41
N ALA A 176 16.50 -9.40 10.86
CA ALA A 176 15.32 -9.75 10.07
C ALA A 176 14.07 -9.79 10.97
N PRO A 177 12.89 -9.31 10.46
CA PRO A 177 11.68 -9.25 11.27
C PRO A 177 11.31 -10.55 11.98
N GLY A 178 11.39 -11.69 11.29
CA GLY A 178 11.05 -13.00 11.85
C GLY A 178 11.99 -13.49 12.95
N ALA A 179 13.20 -12.91 13.06
CA ALA A 179 14.19 -13.32 14.06
C ALA A 179 14.23 -12.39 15.30
N ILE A 180 13.50 -11.27 15.29
CA ILE A 180 13.69 -10.22 16.31
C ILE A 180 13.27 -10.67 17.71
N VAL A 181 12.21 -11.48 17.81
CA VAL A 181 11.70 -11.96 19.11
C VAL A 181 12.73 -12.86 19.78
N ASP A 182 13.34 -13.79 19.01
CA ASP A 182 14.36 -14.70 19.52
C ASP A 182 15.67 -13.96 19.83
N ALA A 183 16.07 -13.01 18.99
CA ALA A 183 17.22 -12.15 19.27
C ALA A 183 17.02 -11.30 20.53
N PHE A 184 15.82 -10.77 20.74
CA PHE A 184 15.49 -10.04 21.97
C PHE A 184 15.56 -10.94 23.19
N LYS A 185 15.09 -12.17 23.14
CA LYS A 185 15.21 -13.15 24.22
C LYS A 185 16.65 -13.56 24.50
N GLY A 186 17.42 -13.81 23.45
CA GLY A 186 18.76 -14.38 23.51
C GLY A 186 19.90 -13.39 23.70
N SER A 187 19.65 -12.09 23.83
CA SER A 187 20.68 -11.05 24.00
C SER A 187 20.42 -10.18 25.23
N ASP A 188 21.41 -9.38 25.64
CA ASP A 188 21.29 -8.37 26.69
C ASP A 188 20.97 -6.98 26.13
N ILE A 189 20.55 -6.88 24.87
CA ILE A 189 20.17 -5.61 24.23
C ILE A 189 18.91 -5.09 24.92
N PRO A 190 18.92 -3.84 25.47
CA PRO A 190 17.87 -3.36 26.34
C PRO A 190 16.54 -3.08 25.65
N VAL A 191 16.56 -2.73 24.36
CA VAL A 191 15.37 -2.37 23.60
C VAL A 191 15.38 -2.96 22.21
N GLY A 192 14.18 -3.26 21.69
CA GLY A 192 13.96 -3.66 20.31
C GLY A 192 12.76 -2.94 19.71
N ALA A 193 12.82 -2.67 18.41
CA ALA A 193 11.78 -1.97 17.69
C ALA A 193 11.30 -2.77 16.50
N ILE A 194 10.00 -3.01 16.44
CA ILE A 194 9.37 -3.82 15.40
C ILE A 194 7.88 -3.48 15.30
N TRP A 195 7.26 -3.87 14.20
CA TRP A 195 5.82 -3.75 14.03
C TRP A 195 5.03 -4.90 14.66
N TYR A 196 3.76 -4.66 14.89
CA TYR A 196 2.81 -5.67 15.33
C TYR A 196 2.72 -6.80 14.26
N PRO A 197 2.63 -8.10 14.63
CA PRO A 197 2.45 -8.63 15.98
C PRO A 197 3.77 -8.89 16.74
N HIS A 198 4.92 -8.66 16.12
CA HIS A 198 6.21 -9.01 16.73
C HIS A 198 6.48 -8.27 18.04
N PHE A 199 6.14 -6.99 18.16
CA PHE A 199 6.34 -6.27 19.40
C PHE A 199 5.45 -6.83 20.53
N ALA A 200 4.21 -7.21 20.24
CA ALA A 200 3.34 -7.88 21.21
C ALA A 200 3.90 -9.22 21.66
N ARG A 201 4.57 -9.97 20.73
CA ARG A 201 5.29 -11.18 21.08
C ARG A 201 6.51 -10.89 21.97
N MET A 202 7.21 -9.78 21.75
CA MET A 202 8.30 -9.37 22.65
C MET A 202 7.76 -9.03 24.06
N GLU A 203 6.60 -8.38 24.17
CA GLU A 203 5.94 -8.12 25.46
C GLU A 203 5.61 -9.42 26.20
N LYS A 204 5.03 -10.39 25.50
CA LYS A 204 4.77 -11.74 26.06
C LYS A 204 6.05 -12.49 26.49
N ASN A 205 7.23 -12.04 26.04
CA ASN A 205 8.54 -12.63 26.35
C ASN A 205 9.43 -11.71 27.23
N GLY A 206 8.84 -11.00 28.17
CA GLY A 206 9.58 -10.23 29.17
C GLY A 206 9.94 -8.81 28.72
N GLY A 207 9.19 -8.27 27.79
CA GLY A 207 9.27 -6.87 27.37
C GLY A 207 8.10 -6.04 27.86
N LYS A 208 8.25 -4.70 27.84
CA LYS A 208 7.19 -3.72 28.04
C LYS A 208 7.26 -2.68 26.95
N LEU A 209 6.12 -2.32 26.35
CA LEU A 209 6.06 -1.25 25.36
C LEU A 209 6.52 0.07 25.98
N LEU A 210 7.56 0.65 25.42
CA LEU A 210 8.14 1.92 25.87
C LEU A 210 7.45 3.11 25.19
N CYS A 211 7.24 3.00 23.89
CA CYS A 211 6.51 3.94 23.06
C CYS A 211 6.20 3.31 21.69
N ASP A 212 5.32 3.93 20.93
CA ASP A 212 5.02 3.66 19.52
C ASP A 212 5.15 4.94 18.69
N GLY A 213 4.99 4.84 17.37
CA GLY A 213 5.13 5.98 16.47
C GLY A 213 4.13 7.10 16.79
N LYS A 214 2.89 6.76 17.20
CA LYS A 214 1.87 7.75 17.57
C LYS A 214 2.26 8.51 18.83
N SER A 215 2.65 7.81 19.89
CA SER A 215 3.12 8.43 21.14
C SER A 215 4.44 9.18 20.95
N ALA A 216 5.28 8.78 19.99
CA ALA A 216 6.49 9.48 19.56
C ALA A 216 6.20 10.69 18.65
N GLY A 217 4.93 10.97 18.30
CA GLY A 217 4.52 12.14 17.53
C GLY A 217 4.88 12.09 16.04
N VAL A 218 5.03 10.91 15.46
CA VAL A 218 5.33 10.73 14.03
C VAL A 218 4.26 9.92 13.32
N LEU A 219 3.98 10.29 12.08
CA LEU A 219 3.13 9.49 11.19
C LEU A 219 3.97 8.36 10.57
N VAL A 220 3.57 7.13 10.84
CA VAL A 220 4.13 5.94 10.22
C VAL A 220 3.09 5.36 9.28
N THR A 221 3.42 5.25 7.99
CA THR A 221 2.45 4.84 6.97
C THR A 221 2.84 3.54 6.27
N GLY A 222 1.83 2.77 5.88
CA GLY A 222 1.91 1.84 4.76
C GLY A 222 1.47 2.55 3.49
N ASN A 223 2.26 2.43 2.42
CA ASN A 223 2.08 3.17 1.18
C ASN A 223 1.90 2.23 -0.02
N MET A 224 1.09 2.67 -0.97
CA MET A 224 1.15 2.16 -2.32
C MET A 224 2.02 3.09 -3.17
N VAL A 225 3.06 2.52 -3.77
CA VAL A 225 3.97 3.22 -4.67
C VAL A 225 3.90 2.65 -6.08
N VAL A 226 4.18 3.50 -7.06
CA VAL A 226 4.17 3.13 -8.48
C VAL A 226 5.47 3.58 -9.13
N ARG A 227 6.02 2.80 -10.05
CA ARG A 227 7.12 3.26 -10.90
C ARG A 227 6.65 4.43 -11.75
N LYS A 228 7.42 5.52 -11.76
CA LYS A 228 7.02 6.77 -12.43
C LYS A 228 6.63 6.56 -13.89
N GLU A 229 7.48 5.90 -14.66
CA GLU A 229 7.24 5.64 -16.08
C GLU A 229 6.00 4.75 -16.32
N TYR A 230 5.69 3.82 -15.40
CA TYR A 230 4.49 3.00 -15.50
C TYR A 230 3.23 3.83 -15.24
N LEU A 231 3.25 4.69 -14.23
CA LEU A 231 2.14 5.59 -13.91
C LEU A 231 1.84 6.54 -15.07
N GLU A 232 2.87 7.13 -15.68
CA GLU A 232 2.72 8.06 -16.81
C GLU A 232 2.07 7.41 -18.04
N GLN A 233 2.31 6.12 -18.25
CA GLN A 233 1.80 5.37 -19.41
C GLN A 233 0.47 4.65 -19.13
N ASN A 234 0.12 4.40 -17.85
CA ASN A 234 -0.96 3.51 -17.46
C ASN A 234 -1.86 4.09 -16.36
N MET A 235 -2.14 5.40 -16.39
CA MET A 235 -2.91 6.10 -15.36
C MET A 235 -4.24 5.39 -15.04
N GLU A 236 -5.02 5.00 -16.05
CA GLU A 236 -6.31 4.32 -15.84
C GLU A 236 -6.14 2.97 -15.13
N THR A 237 -5.15 2.16 -15.53
CA THR A 237 -4.85 0.87 -14.90
C THR A 237 -4.47 1.06 -13.43
N VAL A 238 -3.61 2.04 -13.14
CA VAL A 238 -3.21 2.36 -11.76
C VAL A 238 -4.42 2.86 -10.96
N ALA A 239 -5.27 3.71 -11.54
CA ALA A 239 -6.46 4.22 -10.87
C ALA A 239 -7.48 3.10 -10.56
N ARG A 240 -7.71 2.17 -11.49
CA ARG A 240 -8.56 0.99 -11.27
C ARG A 240 -8.02 0.09 -10.15
N PHE A 241 -6.72 -0.16 -10.16
CA PHE A 241 -6.07 -0.90 -9.08
C PHE A 241 -6.15 -0.17 -7.73
N THR A 242 -5.91 1.14 -7.71
CA THR A 242 -6.04 1.97 -6.50
C THR A 242 -7.47 1.98 -5.97
N ALA A 243 -8.47 2.06 -6.83
CA ALA A 243 -9.88 1.99 -6.43
C ALA A 243 -10.23 0.62 -5.81
N MET A 244 -9.68 -0.46 -6.36
CA MET A 244 -9.81 -1.81 -5.80
C MET A 244 -9.17 -1.91 -4.40
N MET A 245 -7.99 -1.31 -4.21
CA MET A 245 -7.33 -1.25 -2.90
C MET A 245 -8.14 -0.44 -1.88
N LEU A 246 -8.68 0.72 -2.27
CA LEU A 246 -9.57 1.56 -1.43
C LEU A 246 -10.81 0.78 -1.00
N ARG A 247 -11.42 0.02 -1.90
CA ARG A 247 -12.55 -0.86 -1.59
C ARG A 247 -12.18 -1.89 -0.54
N GLY A 248 -11.01 -2.53 -0.67
CA GLY A 248 -10.48 -3.47 0.32
C GLY A 248 -10.22 -2.81 1.68
N MET A 249 -9.62 -1.62 1.69
CA MET A 249 -9.40 -0.84 2.91
C MET A 249 -10.72 -0.49 3.62
N LYS A 250 -11.77 -0.16 2.86
CA LYS A 250 -13.11 0.07 3.42
C LYS A 250 -13.66 -1.18 4.12
N VAL A 251 -13.52 -2.36 3.50
CA VAL A 251 -13.92 -3.62 4.15
C VAL A 251 -13.13 -3.84 5.44
N MET A 252 -11.82 -3.61 5.42
CA MET A 252 -10.98 -3.72 6.62
C MET A 252 -11.41 -2.77 7.74
N ALA A 253 -11.95 -1.61 7.41
CA ALA A 253 -12.45 -0.64 8.38
C ALA A 253 -13.84 -0.98 8.93
N THR A 254 -14.69 -1.70 8.17
CA THR A 254 -16.14 -1.80 8.46
C THR A 254 -16.65 -3.23 8.62
N ASP A 255 -15.94 -4.24 8.14
CA ASP A 255 -16.34 -5.66 8.22
C ASP A 255 -15.20 -6.49 8.81
N ARG A 256 -15.18 -6.55 10.13
CA ARG A 256 -14.17 -7.31 10.91
C ARG A 256 -14.13 -8.77 10.51
N LYS A 257 -15.28 -9.42 10.36
CA LYS A 257 -15.35 -10.85 10.07
C LYS A 257 -14.71 -11.17 8.72
N THR A 258 -15.14 -10.51 7.67
CA THR A 258 -14.58 -10.69 6.32
C THR A 258 -13.08 -10.35 6.28
N THR A 259 -12.66 -9.33 7.03
CA THR A 259 -11.24 -8.97 7.17
C THR A 259 -10.42 -10.09 7.78
N LEU A 260 -10.84 -10.66 8.91
CA LEU A 260 -10.10 -11.74 9.59
C LEU A 260 -10.06 -13.02 8.74
N GLU A 261 -11.14 -13.36 8.02
CA GLU A 261 -11.16 -14.49 7.09
C GLU A 261 -10.14 -14.30 5.94
N ALA A 262 -10.06 -13.10 5.37
CA ALA A 262 -9.08 -12.77 4.34
C ALA A 262 -7.64 -12.75 4.90
N MET A 263 -7.44 -12.25 6.12
CA MET A 263 -6.16 -12.27 6.82
C MET A 263 -5.66 -13.71 7.00
N GLN A 264 -6.50 -14.61 7.50
CA GLN A 264 -6.13 -16.01 7.67
C GLN A 264 -5.62 -16.62 6.36
N LYS A 265 -6.39 -16.46 5.26
CA LYS A 265 -6.02 -16.97 3.94
C LYS A 265 -4.71 -16.37 3.42
N PHE A 266 -4.57 -15.05 3.55
CA PHE A 266 -3.38 -14.33 3.05
C PHE A 266 -2.12 -14.74 3.79
N TYR A 267 -2.17 -14.81 5.12
CA TYR A 267 -1.03 -15.19 5.94
C TYR A 267 -0.68 -16.67 5.76
N ASP A 268 -1.65 -17.56 5.66
CA ASP A 268 -1.43 -18.99 5.37
C ASP A 268 -0.75 -19.18 4.02
N LYS A 269 -1.21 -18.50 2.95
CA LYS A 269 -0.56 -18.51 1.63
C LYS A 269 0.88 -17.99 1.69
N GLY A 270 1.13 -17.00 2.55
CA GLY A 270 2.44 -16.40 2.74
C GLY A 270 3.37 -17.15 3.72
N GLY A 271 2.90 -18.26 4.29
CA GLY A 271 3.68 -19.05 5.28
C GLY A 271 3.87 -18.33 6.62
N VAL A 272 2.98 -17.39 6.98
CA VAL A 272 2.98 -16.66 8.24
C VAL A 272 1.86 -17.19 9.13
N SER A 273 2.17 -17.60 10.35
CA SER A 273 1.17 -18.06 11.32
C SER A 273 0.88 -16.97 12.35
N LEU A 274 -0.36 -16.53 12.40
CA LEU A 274 -0.88 -15.60 13.42
C LEU A 274 -2.02 -16.28 14.20
N SER A 275 -2.05 -16.03 15.51
CA SER A 275 -3.20 -16.41 16.32
C SER A 275 -4.40 -15.50 16.02
N PRO A 276 -5.64 -15.91 16.33
CA PRO A 276 -6.80 -15.04 16.23
C PRO A 276 -6.62 -13.70 16.97
N GLU A 277 -6.04 -13.72 18.19
CA GLU A 277 -5.72 -12.52 18.97
C GLU A 277 -4.71 -11.61 18.25
N GLU A 278 -3.70 -12.18 17.61
CA GLU A 278 -2.72 -11.40 16.83
C GLU A 278 -3.36 -10.79 15.60
N MET A 279 -4.25 -11.47 14.92
CA MET A 279 -5.00 -10.92 13.78
C MET A 279 -5.94 -9.78 14.21
N GLU A 280 -6.64 -9.94 15.33
CA GLU A 280 -7.44 -8.85 15.92
C GLU A 280 -6.59 -7.62 16.23
N GLY A 281 -5.45 -7.82 16.91
CA GLY A 281 -4.54 -6.73 17.25
C GLY A 281 -3.90 -6.06 16.02
N GLU A 282 -3.68 -6.80 14.93
CA GLU A 282 -3.26 -6.24 13.64
C GLU A 282 -4.26 -5.19 13.16
N VAL A 283 -5.55 -5.45 13.26
CA VAL A 283 -6.59 -4.52 12.84
C VAL A 283 -6.76 -3.37 13.84
N ASP A 284 -6.73 -3.66 15.14
CA ASP A 284 -6.98 -2.66 16.21
C ASP A 284 -5.89 -1.60 16.36
N THR A 285 -4.67 -1.93 15.95
CA THR A 285 -3.52 -1.01 16.06
C THR A 285 -3.38 -0.05 14.87
N ARG A 286 -4.32 -0.07 13.92
CA ARG A 286 -4.20 0.68 12.66
C ARG A 286 -5.46 1.45 12.30
N ASP A 287 -5.28 2.53 11.57
CA ASP A 287 -6.36 3.33 11.02
C ASP A 287 -6.36 3.27 9.49
N TYR A 288 -7.53 3.05 8.88
CA TYR A 288 -7.72 2.95 7.44
C TYR A 288 -8.40 4.22 6.93
N TRP A 289 -7.84 4.81 5.87
CA TRP A 289 -8.34 6.06 5.31
C TRP A 289 -9.12 5.81 4.03
N ASP A 290 -10.38 6.21 4.02
CA ASP A 290 -11.22 6.18 2.83
C ASP A 290 -10.80 7.22 1.77
N LEU A 291 -11.44 7.21 0.60
CA LEU A 291 -11.12 8.13 -0.48
C LEU A 291 -11.22 9.60 -0.05
N ALA A 292 -12.21 9.94 0.77
CA ALA A 292 -12.39 11.32 1.23
C ALA A 292 -11.21 11.77 2.11
N LYS A 293 -10.78 10.92 3.04
CA LYS A 293 -9.60 11.19 3.87
C LYS A 293 -8.30 11.21 3.06
N GLN A 294 -8.17 10.32 2.07
CA GLN A 294 -7.03 10.36 1.14
C GLN A 294 -6.95 11.70 0.43
N LEU A 295 -8.04 12.16 -0.16
CA LEU A 295 -8.10 13.46 -0.85
C LEU A 295 -7.75 14.62 0.09
N GLU A 296 -8.22 14.58 1.34
CA GLU A 296 -7.91 15.60 2.37
C GLU A 296 -6.41 15.66 2.66
N VAL A 297 -5.77 14.51 2.94
CA VAL A 297 -4.36 14.49 3.36
C VAL A 297 -3.37 14.76 2.23
N PHE A 298 -3.78 14.55 0.97
CA PHE A 298 -3.02 14.91 -0.23
C PHE A 298 -3.32 16.33 -0.72
N ASP A 299 -4.34 17.03 -0.20
CA ASP A 299 -4.79 18.33 -0.69
C ASP A 299 -3.73 19.42 -0.54
N ARG A 300 -3.37 20.02 -1.67
CA ARG A 300 -2.42 21.15 -1.78
C ARG A 300 -3.09 22.47 -2.13
N SER A 301 -4.42 22.54 -2.11
CA SER A 301 -5.16 23.77 -2.50
C SER A 301 -4.85 24.98 -1.60
N LYS A 302 -4.42 24.72 -0.36
CA LYS A 302 -4.05 25.74 0.64
C LYS A 302 -2.53 25.79 0.90
N GLY A 303 -1.72 25.20 0.03
CA GLY A 303 -0.27 25.12 0.17
C GLY A 303 0.22 23.70 0.36
N GLU A 304 1.18 23.50 1.27
CA GLU A 304 1.72 22.18 1.59
C GLU A 304 0.65 21.29 2.26
N SER A 305 0.46 20.08 1.73
CA SER A 305 -0.52 19.14 2.28
C SER A 305 -0.06 18.57 3.63
N TYR A 306 -1.00 17.94 4.37
CA TYR A 306 -0.64 17.22 5.59
C TYR A 306 0.43 16.15 5.32
N LEU A 307 0.24 15.37 4.25
CA LEU A 307 1.18 14.30 3.89
C LEU A 307 2.53 14.85 3.43
N ASP A 308 2.58 16.02 2.76
CA ASP A 308 3.84 16.67 2.41
C ASP A 308 4.67 17.01 3.65
N LYS A 309 4.03 17.55 4.70
CA LYS A 309 4.70 17.90 5.95
C LYS A 309 5.28 16.67 6.63
N GLU A 310 4.48 15.62 6.78
CA GLU A 310 4.94 14.36 7.39
C GLU A 310 6.03 13.68 6.57
N SER A 311 5.93 13.72 5.24
CA SER A 311 6.97 13.20 4.34
C SER A 311 8.26 14.02 4.39
N THR A 312 8.16 15.34 4.60
CA THR A 312 9.31 16.21 4.83
C THR A 312 10.02 15.86 6.15
N ASN A 313 9.26 15.62 7.22
CA ASN A 313 9.79 15.19 8.51
C ASN A 313 10.59 13.89 8.38
N LEU A 314 10.02 12.89 7.71
CA LEU A 314 10.67 11.63 7.41
C LEU A 314 11.95 11.82 6.56
N ALA A 315 11.88 12.65 5.51
CA ALA A 315 13.02 12.92 4.64
C ALA A 315 14.16 13.66 5.37
N GLN A 316 13.83 14.63 6.22
CA GLN A 316 14.82 15.33 7.07
C GLN A 316 15.48 14.37 8.04
N PHE A 317 14.68 13.48 8.64
CA PHE A 317 15.17 12.46 9.54
C PHE A 317 16.19 11.55 8.84
N PHE A 318 15.86 10.98 7.68
CA PHE A 318 16.74 10.10 6.92
C PHE A 318 17.96 10.82 6.33
N ASN A 319 17.84 12.10 6.00
CA ASN A 319 18.99 12.89 5.57
C ASN A 319 19.98 13.12 6.73
N LYS A 320 19.47 13.48 7.93
CA LYS A 320 20.31 13.62 9.14
C LYS A 320 21.01 12.32 9.53
N ALA A 321 20.34 11.18 9.32
CA ALA A 321 20.91 9.84 9.55
C ALA A 321 21.88 9.39 8.42
N GLY A 322 22.06 10.17 7.37
CA GLY A 322 22.93 9.81 6.22
C GLY A 322 22.36 8.72 5.31
N VAL A 323 21.08 8.39 5.46
CA VAL A 323 20.40 7.32 4.69
C VAL A 323 20.04 7.78 3.28
N ILE A 324 19.68 9.06 3.13
CA ILE A 324 19.46 9.72 1.84
C ILE A 324 20.40 10.93 1.70
N PRO A 325 20.89 11.23 0.48
CA PRO A 325 21.91 12.28 0.28
C PRO A 325 21.37 13.71 0.45
N LYS A 326 20.06 13.90 0.28
CA LYS A 326 19.40 15.21 0.41
C LYS A 326 17.94 15.00 0.83
N VAL A 327 17.36 16.01 1.46
CA VAL A 327 15.93 16.08 1.70
C VAL A 327 15.22 16.22 0.35
N LEU A 328 14.28 15.32 0.08
CA LEU A 328 13.46 15.36 -1.14
C LEU A 328 12.29 16.33 -0.94
N ASP A 329 11.95 17.08 -1.99
CA ASP A 329 10.67 17.79 -2.04
C ASP A 329 9.54 16.75 -2.16
N PRO A 330 8.58 16.70 -1.25
CA PRO A 330 7.46 15.76 -1.31
C PRO A 330 6.69 15.83 -2.63
N LYS A 331 6.61 17.00 -3.26
CA LYS A 331 5.94 17.19 -4.56
C LYS A 331 6.57 16.36 -5.69
N ALA A 332 7.81 15.92 -5.52
CA ALA A 332 8.48 15.08 -6.50
C ALA A 332 8.05 13.61 -6.45
N TYR A 333 7.44 13.16 -5.35
CA TYR A 333 7.13 11.74 -5.17
C TYR A 333 5.79 11.44 -4.46
N ILE A 334 5.17 12.40 -3.79
CA ILE A 334 3.79 12.31 -3.30
C ILE A 334 2.88 12.80 -4.41
N ASN A 335 2.11 11.90 -5.02
CA ASN A 335 1.39 12.17 -6.25
C ASN A 335 -0.13 12.00 -6.08
N PRO A 336 -0.91 13.10 -5.97
CA PRO A 336 -2.36 13.07 -5.80
C PRO A 336 -3.13 12.67 -7.07
N ALA A 337 -2.50 12.71 -8.26
CA ALA A 337 -3.20 12.62 -9.54
C ALA A 337 -4.06 11.35 -9.70
N VAL A 338 -3.64 10.23 -9.09
CA VAL A 338 -4.42 8.97 -9.14
C VAL A 338 -5.72 9.11 -8.34
N LEU A 339 -5.67 9.71 -7.15
CA LEU A 339 -6.84 9.94 -6.30
C LEU A 339 -7.79 10.98 -6.93
N GLU A 340 -7.24 12.03 -7.53
CA GLU A 340 -8.01 13.03 -8.29
C GLU A 340 -8.68 12.39 -9.51
N TYR A 341 -7.97 11.51 -10.22
CA TYR A 341 -8.55 10.75 -11.34
C TYR A 341 -9.73 9.91 -10.87
N ILE A 342 -9.59 9.13 -9.79
CA ILE A 342 -10.68 8.32 -9.21
C ILE A 342 -11.86 9.22 -8.85
N ASN A 343 -11.62 10.32 -8.16
CA ASN A 343 -12.68 11.24 -7.69
C ASN A 343 -13.44 11.91 -8.86
N SER A 344 -12.77 12.14 -10.00
CA SER A 344 -13.37 12.75 -11.20
C SER A 344 -14.13 11.76 -12.10
N HIS A 345 -14.03 10.43 -11.82
CA HIS A 345 -14.69 9.38 -12.59
C HIS A 345 -15.77 8.68 -11.74
N PRO A 346 -17.06 9.05 -11.88
CA PRO A 346 -18.13 8.63 -10.98
C PRO A 346 -18.22 7.11 -10.76
N LYS A 347 -18.08 6.31 -11.82
CA LYS A 347 -18.11 4.84 -11.71
C LYS A 347 -16.94 4.30 -10.91
N LEU A 348 -15.74 4.82 -11.16
CA LEU A 348 -14.54 4.38 -10.46
C LEU A 348 -14.57 4.79 -8.98
N LYS A 349 -15.09 5.99 -8.69
CA LYS A 349 -15.36 6.45 -7.34
C LYS A 349 -16.34 5.53 -6.60
N ALA A 350 -17.48 5.24 -7.23
CA ALA A 350 -18.50 4.35 -6.67
C ALA A 350 -17.92 2.94 -6.40
N PHE A 351 -17.09 2.43 -7.32
CA PHE A 351 -16.39 1.15 -7.12
C PHE A 351 -15.44 1.21 -5.91
N ALA A 352 -14.63 2.26 -5.77
CA ALA A 352 -13.73 2.47 -4.63
C ALA A 352 -14.51 2.57 -3.31
N GLU A 353 -15.71 3.15 -3.35
CA GLU A 353 -16.62 3.29 -2.21
C GLU A 353 -17.46 2.03 -1.95
N GLY A 354 -17.23 0.95 -2.70
CA GLY A 354 -17.82 -0.37 -2.45
C GLY A 354 -19.21 -0.59 -3.06
N GLU A 355 -19.65 0.24 -4.00
CA GLU A 355 -20.94 0.05 -4.67
C GLU A 355 -20.88 -1.18 -5.59
N PRO A 356 -21.85 -2.11 -5.48
CA PRO A 356 -21.91 -3.28 -6.36
C PRO A 356 -22.15 -2.90 -7.83
N GLY A 357 -21.44 -3.55 -8.76
CA GLY A 357 -21.68 -3.35 -10.21
C GLY A 357 -21.36 -1.94 -10.72
N ALA A 358 -20.53 -1.17 -10.01
CA ALA A 358 -20.18 0.20 -10.40
C ALA A 358 -19.29 0.30 -11.66
N LEU A 359 -18.49 -0.76 -11.97
CA LEU A 359 -17.60 -0.84 -13.16
C LEU A 359 -18.11 -1.80 -14.19
#